data_cfe236c410597ae4e2754aedfe3370a8
#
_entry.id   cfe236c410597ae4e2754aedfe3370a8
#
_cell.length_a   1.000
_cell.length_b   1.000
_cell.length_c   1.000
_cell.angle_alpha   90.00
_cell.angle_beta   90.00
_cell.angle_gamma   90.00
#
_symmetry.space_group_name_H-M   'P 1'
#
loop_
_entity.id
_entity.type
_entity.pdbx_description
1 polymer ?
#
loop_
_entity_poly.entity_id
_entity_poly.type
_entity_poly.pdbx_seq_one_letter_code
_entity_poly.pdbx_strand_id
1 'polypeptide(L)'
;KKNPAVLEESLNISIEEMNRIIKLVEELLELTKGDVNDISSEAQTVHINDEIRSRIHSLKQLHPDYQFDTDLTSKNLEIKMKPHQFEQLFLIFIDNAIKYDVKNKKIKVKTRLKNKQKIIEITDHGIGIPEEDQDFIFDRFYRVDKSRSRSQGGNGLGLSIAQKIIQLNGGSIKIKSEINKGTTFKIIF
;
A
#
# COMPACT_ATOMS: atom_id res chain seq x y z
N LYS A 1 0.29 -1.97 -46.27
CA LYS A 1 0.07 -3.15 -45.40
C LYS A 1 0.52 -2.74 -44.00
N LYS A 2 -0.37 -2.70 -43.01
CA LYS A 2 0.00 -2.41 -41.64
C LYS A 2 0.94 -3.53 -41.16
N ASN A 3 2.10 -3.17 -40.63
CA ASN A 3 3.06 -4.14 -40.10
C ASN A 3 2.44 -4.87 -38.91
N PRO A 4 2.30 -6.21 -38.91
CA PRO A 4 1.69 -6.96 -37.82
C PRO A 4 2.32 -6.70 -36.47
N ALA A 5 3.64 -6.48 -36.38
CA ALA A 5 4.34 -6.16 -35.15
C ALA A 5 3.90 -4.81 -34.55
N VAL A 6 3.66 -3.78 -35.37
CA VAL A 6 3.16 -2.48 -34.91
C VAL A 6 1.71 -2.58 -34.43
N LEU A 7 0.92 -3.47 -35.04
CA LEU A 7 -0.46 -3.71 -34.60
C LEU A 7 -0.49 -4.42 -33.24
N GLU A 8 0.36 -5.43 -33.06
CA GLU A 8 0.49 -6.18 -31.80
C GLU A 8 0.98 -5.27 -30.66
N GLU A 9 1.99 -4.43 -30.91
CA GLU A 9 2.46 -3.44 -29.95
C GLU A 9 1.36 -2.43 -29.57
N SER A 10 0.60 -1.94 -30.55
CA SER A 10 -0.52 -1.01 -30.31
C SER A 10 -1.65 -1.67 -29.51
N LEU A 11 -1.94 -2.95 -29.73
CA LEU A 11 -2.92 -3.71 -28.99
C LEU A 11 -2.46 -3.93 -27.55
N ASN A 12 -1.20 -4.28 -27.32
CA ASN A 12 -0.65 -4.47 -25.98
C ASN A 12 -0.71 -3.17 -25.17
N ILE A 13 -0.33 -2.03 -25.76
CA ILE A 13 -0.46 -0.70 -25.11
C ILE A 13 -1.93 -0.40 -24.76
N SER A 14 -2.85 -0.72 -25.66
CA SER A 14 -4.29 -0.50 -25.40
C SER A 14 -4.82 -1.37 -24.28
N ILE A 15 -4.40 -2.64 -24.20
CA ILE A 15 -4.77 -3.56 -23.11
C ILE A 15 -4.21 -3.07 -21.77
N GLU A 16 -2.96 -2.61 -21.73
CA GLU A 16 -2.35 -2.05 -20.52
C GLU A 16 -3.10 -0.81 -20.03
N GLU A 17 -3.48 0.09 -20.94
CA GLU A 17 -4.24 1.31 -20.57
C GLU A 17 -5.68 0.98 -20.13
N MET A 18 -6.32 -0.01 -20.75
CA MET A 18 -7.65 -0.51 -20.30
C MET A 18 -7.57 -1.10 -18.89
N ASN A 19 -6.58 -1.94 -18.62
CA ASN A 19 -6.37 -2.52 -17.29
C ASN A 19 -6.10 -1.43 -16.23
N ARG A 20 -5.39 -0.38 -16.61
CA ARG A 20 -5.16 0.79 -15.77
C ARG A 20 -6.47 1.54 -15.46
N ILE A 21 -7.33 1.72 -16.44
CA ILE A 21 -8.64 2.37 -16.27
C ILE A 21 -9.54 1.51 -15.37
N ILE A 22 -9.60 0.21 -15.58
CA ILE A 22 -10.36 -0.73 -14.74
C ILE A 22 -9.92 -0.59 -13.28
N LYS A 23 -8.61 -0.64 -13.02
CA LYS A 23 -8.06 -0.47 -11.67
C LYS A 23 -8.45 0.87 -11.05
N LEU A 24 -8.42 1.97 -11.82
CA LEU A 24 -8.87 3.29 -11.37
C LEU A 24 -10.35 3.29 -10.95
N VAL A 25 -11.20 2.68 -11.76
CA VAL A 25 -12.64 2.59 -11.46
C VAL A 25 -12.89 1.77 -10.20
N GLU A 26 -12.20 0.64 -10.04
CA GLU A 26 -12.28 -0.18 -8.83
C GLU A 26 -11.82 0.60 -7.59
N GLU A 27 -10.69 1.30 -7.66
CA GLU A 27 -10.17 2.15 -6.59
C GLU A 27 -11.15 3.29 -6.23
N LEU A 28 -11.80 3.90 -7.21
CA LEU A 28 -12.84 4.93 -6.98
C LEU A 28 -14.10 4.35 -6.33
N LEU A 29 -14.56 3.19 -6.79
CA LEU A 29 -15.70 2.50 -6.19
C LEU A 29 -15.45 2.13 -4.73
N GLU A 30 -14.24 1.71 -4.38
CA GLU A 30 -13.83 1.44 -3.00
C GLU A 30 -13.93 2.69 -2.10
N LEU A 31 -13.52 3.85 -2.61
CA LEU A 31 -13.62 5.10 -1.86
C LEU A 31 -15.08 5.54 -1.60
N THR A 32 -16.03 5.11 -2.46
CA THR A 32 -17.45 5.44 -2.32
C THR A 32 -18.21 4.44 -1.45
N LYS A 33 -17.79 3.18 -1.38
CA LYS A 33 -18.45 2.11 -0.59
C LYS A 33 -18.41 2.32 0.93
N GLY A 34 -17.68 3.30 1.43
CA GLY A 34 -17.47 3.53 2.87
C GLY A 34 -18.57 4.29 3.61
N ASP A 35 -19.64 4.74 2.95
CA ASP A 35 -20.62 5.64 3.58
C ASP A 35 -21.92 4.96 4.06
N VAL A 36 -22.14 3.66 3.83
CA VAL A 36 -23.38 2.99 4.21
C VAL A 36 -23.13 1.67 4.96
N ASN A 37 -23.36 1.68 6.27
CA ASN A 37 -23.81 0.59 7.19
C ASN A 37 -23.27 -0.87 7.04
N ASP A 38 -22.16 -1.15 6.36
CA ASP A 38 -21.76 -2.52 6.03
C ASP A 38 -20.54 -3.05 6.81
N ILE A 39 -20.12 -2.34 7.87
CA ILE A 39 -18.86 -2.65 8.57
C ILE A 39 -19.01 -3.78 9.58
N SER A 40 -20.21 -4.01 10.12
CA SER A 40 -20.38 -4.91 11.27
C SER A 40 -20.69 -6.37 10.91
N SER A 41 -21.29 -6.65 9.76
CA SER A 41 -21.79 -8.00 9.42
C SER A 41 -20.76 -8.97 8.86
N GLU A 42 -19.59 -8.48 8.39
CA GLU A 42 -18.53 -9.31 7.82
C GLU A 42 -17.14 -9.15 8.47
N ALA A 43 -17.04 -8.35 9.54
CA ALA A 43 -15.79 -8.19 10.25
C ALA A 43 -15.41 -9.48 10.97
N GLN A 44 -14.23 -10.00 10.67
CA GLN A 44 -13.65 -11.20 11.27
C GLN A 44 -12.45 -10.82 12.14
N THR A 45 -12.03 -11.73 13.00
CA THR A 45 -10.78 -11.57 13.73
C THR A 45 -9.62 -11.84 12.77
N VAL A 46 -8.82 -10.82 12.50
CA VAL A 46 -7.59 -10.91 11.70
C VAL A 46 -6.41 -11.00 12.64
N HIS A 47 -5.62 -12.08 12.52
CA HIS A 47 -4.36 -12.27 13.22
C HIS A 47 -3.23 -11.58 12.45
N ILE A 48 -2.92 -10.34 12.85
CA ILE A 48 -2.03 -9.41 12.10
C ILE A 48 -0.69 -10.07 11.74
N ASN A 49 -0.03 -10.73 12.71
CA ASN A 49 1.28 -11.30 12.47
C ASN A 49 1.27 -12.46 11.47
N ASP A 50 0.21 -13.26 11.47
CA ASP A 50 0.07 -14.42 10.58
C ASP A 50 -0.23 -13.96 9.15
N GLU A 51 -1.10 -12.96 8.99
CA GLU A 51 -1.34 -12.32 7.70
C GLU A 51 -0.07 -11.69 7.13
N ILE A 52 0.69 -10.95 7.95
CA ILE A 52 1.97 -10.36 7.51
C ILE A 52 2.94 -11.46 7.08
N ARG A 53 3.10 -12.55 7.84
CA ARG A 53 4.00 -13.67 7.46
C ARG A 53 3.61 -14.29 6.14
N SER A 54 2.31 -14.56 5.96
CA SER A 54 1.77 -15.15 4.72
C SER A 54 2.07 -14.25 3.52
N ARG A 55 1.76 -12.95 3.62
CA ARG A 55 1.98 -11.99 2.52
C ARG A 55 3.46 -11.79 2.21
N ILE A 56 4.31 -11.66 3.23
CA ILE A 56 5.76 -11.56 3.04
C ILE A 56 6.35 -12.80 2.36
N HIS A 57 5.83 -13.99 2.67
CA HIS A 57 6.26 -15.22 1.98
C HIS A 57 5.98 -15.15 0.48
N SER A 58 4.78 -14.75 0.07
CA SER A 58 4.41 -14.59 -1.34
C SER A 58 5.22 -13.47 -2.02
N LEU A 59 5.41 -12.34 -1.34
CA LEU A 59 6.18 -11.20 -1.86
C LEU A 59 7.65 -11.54 -2.11
N LYS A 60 8.27 -12.38 -1.29
CA LYS A 60 9.65 -12.87 -1.53
C LYS A 60 9.78 -13.70 -2.80
N GLN A 61 8.73 -14.40 -3.19
CA GLN A 61 8.70 -15.16 -4.45
C GLN A 61 8.50 -14.25 -5.65
N LEU A 62 7.63 -13.24 -5.53
CA LEU A 62 7.34 -12.28 -6.60
C LEU A 62 8.47 -11.27 -6.82
N HIS A 63 9.17 -10.90 -5.75
CA HIS A 63 10.26 -9.91 -5.76
C HIS A 63 11.54 -10.49 -5.15
N PRO A 64 12.20 -11.46 -5.81
CA PRO A 64 13.37 -12.16 -5.27
C PRO A 64 14.60 -11.25 -5.08
N ASP A 65 14.60 -10.09 -5.70
CA ASP A 65 15.63 -9.06 -5.60
C ASP A 65 15.41 -8.09 -4.42
N TYR A 66 14.27 -8.21 -3.70
CA TYR A 66 13.97 -7.42 -2.50
C TYR A 66 14.24 -8.19 -1.22
N GLN A 67 14.89 -7.52 -0.27
CA GLN A 67 15.05 -8.02 1.09
C GLN A 67 13.86 -7.57 1.95
N PHE A 68 13.07 -8.54 2.43
CA PHE A 68 11.98 -8.29 3.37
C PHE A 68 12.39 -8.72 4.78
N ASP A 69 12.66 -7.74 5.64
CA ASP A 69 13.00 -7.95 7.05
C ASP A 69 11.73 -7.85 7.92
N THR A 70 11.52 -8.82 8.80
CA THR A 70 10.37 -8.82 9.72
C THR A 70 10.83 -8.82 11.16
N ASP A 71 10.24 -7.95 11.99
CA ASP A 71 10.45 -7.87 13.43
C ASP A 71 9.07 -7.83 14.11
N LEU A 72 8.45 -9.01 14.18
CA LEU A 72 7.09 -9.17 14.66
C LEU A 72 7.09 -9.52 16.14
N THR A 73 6.29 -8.78 16.94
CA THR A 73 6.13 -9.10 18.37
C THR A 73 5.62 -10.51 18.57
N SER A 74 6.05 -11.16 19.65
CA SER A 74 5.54 -12.47 20.07
C SER A 74 4.11 -12.40 20.61
N LYS A 75 3.60 -11.21 20.95
CA LYS A 75 2.23 -11.01 21.42
C LYS A 75 1.24 -11.22 20.29
N ASN A 76 0.11 -11.86 20.59
CA ASN A 76 -0.98 -11.98 19.64
C ASN A 76 -1.57 -10.58 19.36
N LEU A 77 -1.57 -10.20 18.10
CA LEU A 77 -2.16 -8.94 17.63
C LEU A 77 -3.38 -9.28 16.79
N GLU A 78 -4.56 -8.99 17.32
CA GLU A 78 -5.83 -9.23 16.65
C GLU A 78 -6.57 -7.93 16.41
N ILE A 79 -7.20 -7.83 15.25
CA ILE A 79 -8.09 -6.71 14.90
C ILE A 79 -9.37 -7.28 14.30
N LYS A 80 -10.50 -6.66 14.57
CA LYS A 80 -11.77 -6.96 13.89
C LYS A 80 -11.88 -6.10 12.64
N MET A 81 -11.77 -6.73 11.48
CA MET A 81 -11.93 -6.07 10.19
C MET A 81 -12.21 -7.11 9.10
N LYS A 82 -12.60 -6.68 7.90
CA LYS A 82 -12.71 -7.58 6.75
C LYS A 82 -11.30 -8.06 6.34
N PRO A 83 -11.04 -9.37 6.20
CA PRO A 83 -9.69 -9.86 5.86
C PRO A 83 -9.10 -9.24 4.58
N HIS A 84 -9.94 -9.05 3.54
CA HIS A 84 -9.49 -8.41 2.30
C HIS A 84 -9.07 -6.94 2.50
N GLN A 85 -9.68 -6.22 3.46
CA GLN A 85 -9.26 -4.84 3.78
C GLN A 85 -7.86 -4.82 4.42
N PHE A 86 -7.53 -5.80 5.27
CA PHE A 86 -6.18 -5.89 5.82
C PHE A 86 -5.15 -6.20 4.73
N GLU A 87 -5.47 -7.14 3.87
CA GLU A 87 -4.62 -7.49 2.72
C GLU A 87 -4.37 -6.27 1.83
N GLN A 88 -5.43 -5.60 1.40
CA GLN A 88 -5.36 -4.40 0.56
C GLN A 88 -4.54 -3.30 1.23
N LEU A 89 -4.83 -3.01 2.51
CA LEU A 89 -4.07 -2.05 3.31
C LEU A 89 -2.57 -2.36 3.31
N PHE A 90 -2.22 -3.60 3.60
CA PHE A 90 -0.83 -4.03 3.67
C PHE A 90 -0.13 -3.92 2.32
N LEU A 91 -0.78 -4.40 1.25
CA LEU A 91 -0.23 -4.35 -0.12
C LEU A 91 -0.04 -2.91 -0.60
N ILE A 92 -0.94 -1.96 -0.31
CA ILE A 92 -0.77 -0.55 -0.68
C ILE A 92 0.55 0.01 -0.15
N PHE A 93 0.90 -0.26 1.11
CA PHE A 93 2.16 0.24 1.68
C PHE A 93 3.38 -0.51 1.15
N ILE A 94 3.28 -1.82 0.93
CA ILE A 94 4.38 -2.60 0.34
C ILE A 94 4.64 -2.20 -1.10
N ASP A 95 3.60 -2.03 -1.92
CA ASP A 95 3.73 -1.58 -3.31
C ASP A 95 4.37 -0.19 -3.40
N ASN A 96 3.98 0.73 -2.50
CA ASN A 96 4.65 2.02 -2.40
C ASN A 96 6.13 1.87 -2.03
N ALA A 97 6.45 1.04 -1.03
CA ALA A 97 7.83 0.79 -0.62
C ALA A 97 8.67 0.21 -1.77
N ILE A 98 8.15 -0.78 -2.51
CA ILE A 98 8.81 -1.36 -3.68
C ILE A 98 9.01 -0.30 -4.76
N LYS A 99 7.97 0.49 -5.04
CA LYS A 99 8.00 1.51 -6.10
C LYS A 99 9.04 2.59 -5.86
N TYR A 100 9.24 3.01 -4.62
CA TYR A 100 10.08 4.14 -4.28
C TYR A 100 11.45 3.78 -3.68
N ASP A 101 11.68 2.51 -3.30
CA ASP A 101 12.99 2.00 -2.87
C ASP A 101 13.68 1.16 -3.96
N VAL A 102 14.02 1.82 -5.06
CA VAL A 102 14.63 1.13 -6.23
C VAL A 102 16.09 0.76 -5.99
N LYS A 103 16.79 1.49 -5.10
CA LYS A 103 18.24 1.34 -4.90
C LYS A 103 18.58 0.29 -3.84
N ASN A 104 17.99 0.40 -2.67
CA ASN A 104 18.34 -0.44 -1.53
C ASN A 104 17.58 -1.77 -1.55
N LYS A 105 16.39 -1.78 -2.17
CA LYS A 105 15.53 -2.97 -2.30
C LYS A 105 15.33 -3.68 -0.96
N LYS A 106 15.14 -2.87 0.09
CA LYS A 106 15.03 -3.36 1.46
C LYS A 106 13.81 -2.78 2.15
N ILE A 107 12.88 -3.65 2.54
CA ILE A 107 11.65 -3.28 3.22
C ILE A 107 11.62 -3.94 4.58
N LYS A 108 11.35 -3.18 5.62
CA LYS A 108 11.24 -3.67 6.98
C LYS A 108 9.83 -3.53 7.51
N VAL A 109 9.28 -4.63 8.03
CA VAL A 109 7.96 -4.67 8.66
C VAL A 109 8.13 -5.00 10.14
N LYS A 110 7.59 -4.13 11.00
CA LYS A 110 7.59 -4.34 12.45
C LYS A 110 6.18 -4.34 13.00
N THR A 111 5.96 -5.14 14.02
CA THR A 111 4.73 -5.06 14.82
C THR A 111 5.05 -4.91 16.30
N ARG A 112 4.23 -4.14 17.02
CA ARG A 112 4.37 -3.89 18.45
C ARG A 112 3.00 -3.81 19.11
N LEU A 113 2.95 -4.20 20.38
CA LEU A 113 1.82 -3.91 21.27
C LEU A 113 2.30 -2.93 22.35
N LYS A 114 1.78 -1.72 22.36
CA LYS A 114 2.12 -0.68 23.33
C LYS A 114 0.86 0.00 23.84
N ASN A 115 0.64 0.00 25.15
CA ASN A 115 -0.54 0.64 25.78
C ASN A 115 -1.88 0.18 25.14
N LYS A 116 -2.02 -1.14 24.90
CA LYS A 116 -3.16 -1.77 24.20
C LYS A 116 -3.28 -1.41 22.71
N GLN A 117 -2.46 -0.51 22.19
CA GLN A 117 -2.42 -0.17 20.77
C GLN A 117 -1.62 -1.21 20.00
N LYS A 118 -2.18 -1.68 18.89
CA LYS A 118 -1.53 -2.56 17.94
C LYS A 118 -0.88 -1.68 16.88
N ILE A 119 0.43 -1.79 16.76
CA ILE A 119 1.22 -0.92 15.89
C ILE A 119 1.85 -1.77 14.80
N ILE A 120 1.68 -1.35 13.55
CA ILE A 120 2.36 -1.90 12.38
C ILE A 120 3.21 -0.78 11.80
N GLU A 121 4.51 -1.02 11.62
CA GLU A 121 5.43 -0.09 10.98
C GLU A 121 5.99 -0.73 9.71
N ILE A 122 5.87 -0.04 8.58
CA ILE A 122 6.45 -0.44 7.29
C ILE A 122 7.44 0.63 6.90
N THR A 123 8.70 0.23 6.73
CA THR A 123 9.83 1.13 6.44
C THR A 123 10.49 0.72 5.14
N ASP A 124 10.63 1.66 4.23
CA ASP A 124 11.50 1.61 3.05
C ASP A 124 12.75 2.48 3.25
N HIS A 125 13.73 2.33 2.37
CA HIS A 125 14.95 3.13 2.32
C HIS A 125 15.06 3.86 0.98
N GLY A 126 13.90 4.27 0.45
CA GLY A 126 13.76 4.90 -0.83
C GLY A 126 14.08 6.39 -0.85
N ILE A 127 13.47 7.06 -1.80
CA ILE A 127 13.73 8.49 -2.05
C ILE A 127 13.23 9.42 -0.93
N GLY A 128 12.34 8.92 -0.06
CA GLY A 128 11.66 9.74 0.95
C GLY A 128 10.64 10.70 0.35
N ILE A 129 9.99 11.47 1.24
CA ILE A 129 8.92 12.42 0.92
C ILE A 129 9.30 13.77 1.52
N PRO A 130 9.31 14.86 0.72
CA PRO A 130 9.52 16.22 1.22
C PRO A 130 8.56 16.56 2.35
N GLU A 131 9.00 17.35 3.33
CA GLU A 131 8.19 17.70 4.50
C GLU A 131 6.90 18.41 4.10
N GLU A 132 6.98 19.31 3.13
CA GLU A 132 5.83 20.03 2.56
C GLU A 132 4.77 19.16 1.90
N ASP A 133 5.14 17.95 1.45
CA ASP A 133 4.23 17.01 0.79
C ASP A 133 3.60 16.02 1.76
N GLN A 134 4.17 15.82 2.96
CA GLN A 134 3.77 14.74 3.88
C GLN A 134 2.32 14.83 4.35
N ASP A 135 1.77 16.02 4.47
CA ASP A 135 0.37 16.22 4.83
C ASP A 135 -0.60 15.91 3.68
N PHE A 136 -0.13 16.04 2.42
CA PHE A 136 -0.97 15.90 1.23
C PHE A 136 -0.93 14.51 0.59
N ILE A 137 0.02 13.65 0.95
CA ILE A 137 0.17 12.31 0.32
C ILE A 137 -1.05 11.40 0.50
N PHE A 138 -1.93 11.70 1.45
CA PHE A 138 -3.18 10.98 1.67
C PHE A 138 -4.36 11.59 0.91
N ASP A 139 -4.16 12.73 0.25
CA ASP A 139 -5.18 13.33 -0.60
C ASP A 139 -5.37 12.52 -1.88
N ARG A 140 -6.62 12.46 -2.36
CA ARG A 140 -6.94 11.75 -3.60
C ARG A 140 -6.22 12.38 -4.78
N PHE A 141 -5.61 11.54 -5.62
CA PHE A 141 -4.86 11.95 -6.82
C PHE A 141 -3.60 12.77 -6.54
N TYR A 142 -3.23 12.95 -5.27
CA TYR A 142 -2.01 13.67 -4.93
C TYR A 142 -0.76 12.85 -5.29
N ARG A 143 0.28 13.54 -5.75
CA ARG A 143 1.55 12.95 -6.16
C ARG A 143 2.66 14.00 -6.02
N VAL A 144 3.73 13.65 -5.31
CA VAL A 144 4.92 14.49 -5.10
C VAL A 144 5.58 14.87 -6.42
N ASP A 145 5.63 13.98 -7.40
CA ASP A 145 6.26 14.21 -8.69
C ASP A 145 5.34 13.80 -9.86
N LYS A 146 4.80 14.78 -10.57
CA LYS A 146 3.88 14.58 -11.71
C LYS A 146 4.60 14.07 -12.98
N SER A 147 5.91 14.28 -13.08
CA SER A 147 6.69 14.00 -14.29
C SER A 147 7.27 12.59 -14.34
N ARG A 148 7.84 12.09 -13.24
CA ARG A 148 8.41 10.74 -13.13
C ARG A 148 7.37 9.63 -13.10
N SER A 149 6.16 9.96 -12.80
CA SER A 149 5.14 9.01 -12.40
C SER A 149 4.26 8.51 -13.54
N ARG A 150 4.36 9.04 -14.76
CA ARG A 150 3.67 8.47 -15.92
C ARG A 150 4.23 7.09 -16.31
N SER A 151 5.52 6.87 -16.14
CA SER A 151 6.18 5.59 -16.44
C SER A 151 6.06 4.55 -15.32
N GLN A 152 5.74 4.93 -14.08
CA GLN A 152 5.68 4.04 -12.91
C GLN A 152 4.27 3.72 -12.41
N GLY A 153 3.23 4.09 -13.15
CA GLY A 153 1.88 3.52 -13.03
C GLY A 153 1.16 3.68 -11.68
N GLY A 154 1.15 4.87 -11.06
CA GLY A 154 0.34 5.08 -9.86
C GLY A 154 -0.69 6.20 -10.03
N ASN A 155 -1.92 5.97 -9.57
CA ASN A 155 -3.05 6.89 -9.76
C ASN A 155 -3.21 7.92 -8.64
N GLY A 156 -2.39 7.83 -7.56
CA GLY A 156 -2.50 8.70 -6.39
C GLY A 156 -3.71 8.41 -5.50
N LEU A 157 -4.30 7.21 -5.62
CA LEU A 157 -5.45 6.79 -4.82
C LEU A 157 -5.08 5.82 -3.70
N GLY A 158 -4.00 5.07 -3.82
CA GLY A 158 -3.66 4.01 -2.88
C GLY A 158 -3.56 4.49 -1.44
N LEU A 159 -2.80 5.55 -1.14
CA LEU A 159 -2.65 6.04 0.24
C LEU A 159 -3.95 6.61 0.80
N SER A 160 -4.81 7.23 -0.02
CA SER A 160 -6.13 7.71 0.42
C SER A 160 -7.08 6.54 0.74
N ILE A 161 -7.01 5.44 -0.02
CA ILE A 161 -7.73 4.20 0.28
C ILE A 161 -7.22 3.60 1.59
N ALA A 162 -5.90 3.49 1.75
CA ALA A 162 -5.30 2.98 2.99
C ALA A 162 -5.74 3.79 4.21
N GLN A 163 -5.72 5.11 4.12
CA GLN A 163 -6.19 5.99 5.19
C GLN A 163 -7.67 5.76 5.51
N LYS A 164 -8.53 5.63 4.48
CA LYS A 164 -9.97 5.33 4.66
C LYS A 164 -10.16 3.98 5.35
N ILE A 165 -9.48 2.91 4.93
CA ILE A 165 -9.54 1.59 5.58
C ILE A 165 -9.15 1.69 7.05
N ILE A 166 -8.04 2.38 7.36
CA ILE A 166 -7.57 2.56 8.73
C ILE A 166 -8.62 3.28 9.58
N GLN A 167 -9.18 4.38 9.09
CA GLN A 167 -10.20 5.18 9.79
C GLN A 167 -11.48 4.38 10.03
N LEU A 168 -11.98 3.65 9.03
CA LEU A 168 -13.15 2.79 9.14
C LEU A 168 -13.00 1.71 10.20
N ASN A 169 -11.78 1.26 10.47
CA ASN A 169 -11.47 0.26 11.49
C ASN A 169 -10.96 0.88 12.81
N GLY A 170 -11.23 2.17 13.05
CA GLY A 170 -10.91 2.87 14.30
C GLY A 170 -9.42 3.13 14.52
N GLY A 171 -8.61 3.04 13.49
CA GLY A 171 -7.17 3.26 13.54
C GLY A 171 -6.74 4.67 13.15
N SER A 172 -5.45 4.90 13.24
CA SER A 172 -4.78 6.12 12.77
C SER A 172 -3.47 5.79 12.09
N ILE A 173 -2.98 6.70 11.26
CA ILE A 173 -1.70 6.57 10.56
C ILE A 173 -0.82 7.78 10.86
N LYS A 174 0.49 7.51 11.01
CA LYS A 174 1.54 8.53 11.10
C LYS A 174 2.63 8.21 10.10
N ILE A 175 3.25 9.24 9.58
CA ILE A 175 4.39 9.15 8.68
C ILE A 175 5.64 9.73 9.33
N LYS A 176 6.78 9.15 9.03
CA LYS A 176 8.10 9.72 9.24
C LYS A 176 8.92 9.50 7.97
N SER A 177 9.29 10.57 7.29
CA SER A 177 10.04 10.49 6.05
C SER A 177 11.11 11.57 6.00
N GLU A 178 12.22 11.26 5.34
CA GLU A 178 13.29 12.19 5.06
C GLU A 178 13.86 11.90 3.67
N ILE A 179 14.11 12.94 2.89
CA ILE A 179 14.61 12.84 1.52
C ILE A 179 15.91 12.02 1.51
N ASN A 180 15.98 11.05 0.61
CA ASN A 180 17.08 10.10 0.42
C ASN A 180 17.39 9.17 1.62
N LYS A 181 16.51 9.12 2.64
CA LYS A 181 16.63 8.17 3.76
C LYS A 181 15.49 7.16 3.80
N GLY A 182 14.39 7.45 3.10
CA GLY A 182 13.22 6.59 3.01
C GLY A 182 12.06 7.04 3.87
N THR A 183 11.06 6.19 3.94
CA THR A 183 9.77 6.48 4.60
C THR A 183 9.40 5.37 5.57
N THR A 184 8.84 5.74 6.70
CA THR A 184 8.19 4.83 7.65
C THR A 184 6.73 5.23 7.82
N PHE A 185 5.84 4.34 7.43
CA PHE A 185 4.42 4.43 7.77
C PHE A 185 4.15 3.67 9.05
N LYS A 186 3.48 4.31 9.99
CA LYS A 186 3.10 3.75 11.30
C LYS A 186 1.59 3.72 11.42
N ILE A 187 1.01 2.54 11.35
CA ILE A 187 -0.41 2.26 11.48
C ILE A 187 -0.69 1.85 12.93
N ILE A 188 -1.74 2.40 13.52
CA ILE A 188 -2.10 2.22 14.94
C ILE A 188 -3.58 1.87 15.02
N PHE A 189 -3.88 0.72 15.64
CA PHE A 189 -5.24 0.26 15.97
C PHE A 189 -5.41 0.08 17.47
#